data_9fc9bab2e7c9772d2bd9e1e09b0b1637
#
_entry.id   9fc9bab2e7c9772d2bd9e1e09b0b1637
#
_cell.length_a   1.000
_cell.length_b   1.000
_cell.length_c   1.000
_cell.angle_alpha   90.00
_cell.angle_beta   90.00
_cell.angle_gamma   90.00
#
_symmetry.space_group_name_H-M   'P 1'
#
loop_
_entity.id
_entity.type
_entity.pdbx_description
1 polymer ?
#
loop_
_entity_poly.entity_id
_entity_poly.type
_entity_poly.pdbx_seq_one_letter_code
_entity_poly.pdbx_strand_id
1 'polypeptide(L)'
;QVSKFGGGMGMYFGKVRATGGNIRGFKGVAGGVIRWMRLVNDTAVAVDQLGMRQGAVAVYLDVWHKDLPEFLQLRTNNGDDRMKAHDIFPAICYPDLFWKMAEEDINQSWSLFCPNEIMRIKGYCLEDCYGEEWERKYLDCVNDQRLSRRVISIKDIIRLVLRSAVETGTPFTFNRDTVNRANPNAHKGMIYCSNLCTEIAQNMAPIETVSKEVETKDGDTIVVTTTRPGEFVVCNLASLSLGRLPLEDEEQMQEKVATVVRALDNVINLNFYPVPYAQITNQRYRSIGLGISGYHHALAKRRIKWESEEHLQFMDKVFETINRAAILASSNLAKEKGSYQFFEGSDWQTGAYFDKRGYDSAEWQDVRKTVALQGMRNAYLLAVAPTSSTSIIAGTTAGLDPIMKRFFLEEKKGSMLPRVAPELSDETYWMYKSAYLINQKWSVRASGVRQRHIDQAQSMNLYITNDFTMRQILDLYLLAWKEGVKTIYYVRSKSLEVEECESCSS
;
A
#
# COMPACT_ATOMS: atom_id res chain seq x y z
N GLN A 1 -13.41 15.44 -6.33
CA GLN A 1 -14.44 14.83 -5.45
C GLN A 1 -13.81 14.24 -4.19
N VAL A 2 -12.85 13.32 -4.29
CA VAL A 2 -12.25 12.64 -3.13
C VAL A 2 -11.64 13.64 -2.13
N SER A 3 -10.77 14.55 -2.58
CA SER A 3 -10.15 15.59 -1.73
C SER A 3 -11.18 16.50 -1.06
N LYS A 4 -12.26 16.89 -1.79
CA LYS A 4 -13.36 17.71 -1.23
C LYS A 4 -13.98 17.08 0.02
N PHE A 5 -14.02 15.75 0.09
CA PHE A 5 -14.55 15.00 1.24
C PHE A 5 -13.45 14.54 2.21
N GLY A 6 -12.23 15.07 2.09
CA GLY A 6 -11.11 14.78 2.99
C GLY A 6 -10.43 13.44 2.78
N GLY A 7 -10.68 12.77 1.63
CA GLY A 7 -10.05 11.50 1.29
C GLY A 7 -8.68 11.66 0.62
N GLY A 8 -7.76 10.73 0.90
CA GLY A 8 -6.51 10.56 0.17
C GLY A 8 -6.66 9.59 -1.01
N MET A 9 -5.74 9.64 -1.97
CA MET A 9 -5.76 8.76 -3.14
C MET A 9 -4.40 8.12 -3.42
N GLY A 10 -4.42 6.90 -3.98
CA GLY A 10 -3.30 6.31 -4.71
C GLY A 10 -3.61 6.29 -6.20
N MET A 11 -2.67 6.72 -7.04
CA MET A 11 -2.84 6.79 -8.48
C MET A 11 -1.68 6.11 -9.21
N TYR A 12 -1.99 5.23 -10.17
CA TYR A 12 -0.99 4.54 -10.98
C TYR A 12 -0.74 5.26 -12.31
N PHE A 13 0.51 5.59 -12.57
CA PHE A 13 0.95 6.31 -13.78
C PHE A 13 1.74 5.46 -14.77
N GLY A 14 1.96 4.17 -14.50
CA GLY A 14 2.75 3.28 -15.34
C GLY A 14 2.22 3.08 -16.76
N LYS A 15 0.94 3.39 -17.02
CA LYS A 15 0.34 3.37 -18.37
C LYS A 15 0.50 4.67 -19.15
N VAL A 16 1.03 5.72 -18.53
CA VAL A 16 1.22 7.02 -19.17
C VAL A 16 2.46 6.99 -20.05
N ARG A 17 2.32 7.51 -21.26
CA ARG A 17 3.42 7.61 -22.24
C ARG A 17 4.58 8.46 -21.70
N ALA A 18 5.81 7.97 -21.89
CA ALA A 18 7.01 8.66 -21.45
C ALA A 18 7.31 9.93 -22.27
N THR A 19 8.11 10.80 -21.70
CA THR A 19 8.67 12.00 -22.36
C THR A 19 9.35 11.63 -23.68
N GLY A 20 9.12 12.44 -24.71
CA GLY A 20 9.67 12.21 -26.04
C GLY A 20 9.01 11.06 -26.82
N GLY A 21 7.94 10.48 -26.32
CA GLY A 21 7.15 9.48 -27.04
C GLY A 21 6.37 10.09 -28.23
N ASN A 22 5.88 9.23 -29.11
CA ASN A 22 5.13 9.65 -30.31
C ASN A 22 3.64 9.81 -30.00
N ILE A 23 3.02 10.86 -30.56
CA ILE A 23 1.58 11.10 -30.45
C ILE A 23 1.01 11.27 -31.87
N ARG A 24 0.06 10.43 -32.27
CA ARG A 24 -0.65 10.51 -33.57
C ARG A 24 0.29 10.72 -34.79
N GLY A 25 1.43 10.01 -34.80
CA GLY A 25 2.42 10.13 -35.87
C GLY A 25 3.47 11.24 -35.68
N PHE A 26 3.26 12.19 -34.80
CA PHE A 26 4.25 13.20 -34.45
C PHE A 26 5.29 12.61 -33.50
N LYS A 27 6.56 12.65 -33.88
CA LYS A 27 7.67 12.09 -33.11
C LYS A 27 8.13 13.05 -32.01
N GLY A 28 8.46 12.54 -30.83
CA GLY A 28 9.13 13.30 -29.77
C GLY A 28 8.28 14.33 -29.03
N VAL A 29 6.96 14.36 -29.22
CA VAL A 29 6.09 15.43 -28.70
C VAL A 29 5.42 15.12 -27.34
N ALA A 30 5.52 13.89 -26.85
CA ALA A 30 4.92 13.53 -25.57
C ALA A 30 5.63 14.24 -24.40
N GLY A 31 4.85 14.80 -23.48
CA GLY A 31 5.37 15.54 -22.33
C GLY A 31 5.71 14.69 -21.11
N GLY A 32 5.45 13.38 -21.17
CA GLY A 32 5.75 12.44 -20.10
C GLY A 32 4.86 12.53 -18.86
N VAL A 33 5.19 11.72 -17.84
CA VAL A 33 4.37 11.58 -16.61
C VAL A 33 4.40 12.82 -15.73
N ILE A 34 5.52 13.56 -15.69
CA ILE A 34 5.71 14.68 -14.75
C ILE A 34 4.68 15.78 -14.95
N ARG A 35 4.34 16.10 -16.20
CA ARG A 35 3.33 17.14 -16.50
C ARG A 35 1.94 16.77 -15.97
N TRP A 36 1.57 15.50 -16.03
CA TRP A 36 0.31 15.01 -15.48
C TRP A 36 0.31 14.99 -13.96
N MET A 37 1.44 14.62 -13.36
CA MET A 37 1.61 14.63 -11.90
C MET A 37 1.53 16.04 -11.32
N ARG A 38 1.98 17.06 -12.05
CA ARG A 38 1.81 18.46 -11.66
C ARG A 38 0.33 18.88 -11.61
N LEU A 39 -0.50 18.45 -12.56
CA LEU A 39 -1.94 18.69 -12.50
C LEU A 39 -2.58 18.03 -11.27
N VAL A 40 -2.12 16.84 -10.89
CA VAL A 40 -2.55 16.17 -9.66
C VAL A 40 -2.09 16.94 -8.43
N ASN A 41 -0.84 17.39 -8.41
CA ASN A 41 -0.28 18.23 -7.35
C ASN A 41 -1.11 19.49 -7.14
N ASP A 42 -1.33 20.27 -8.20
CA ASP A 42 -2.08 21.52 -8.13
C ASP A 42 -3.55 21.28 -7.72
N THR A 43 -4.13 20.15 -8.14
CA THR A 43 -5.46 19.75 -7.69
C THR A 43 -5.48 19.39 -6.20
N ALA A 44 -4.47 18.68 -5.70
CA ALA A 44 -4.36 18.31 -4.28
C ALA A 44 -4.21 19.56 -3.39
N VAL A 45 -3.47 20.56 -3.86
CA VAL A 45 -3.31 21.85 -3.16
C VAL A 45 -4.58 22.70 -3.23
N ALA A 46 -5.24 22.73 -4.39
CA ALA A 46 -6.39 23.60 -4.63
C ALA A 46 -7.70 23.09 -4.00
N VAL A 47 -7.82 21.80 -3.72
CA VAL A 47 -9.05 21.17 -3.25
C VAL A 47 -8.82 20.47 -1.92
N ASP A 48 -9.33 21.06 -0.87
CA ASP A 48 -9.29 20.51 0.49
C ASP A 48 -10.69 20.42 1.12
N GLN A 49 -10.76 19.91 2.33
CA GLN A 49 -11.97 19.88 3.15
C GLN A 49 -12.04 21.15 4.01
N LEU A 50 -12.36 22.30 3.40
CA LEU A 50 -12.56 23.59 4.08
C LEU A 50 -11.40 23.97 5.02
N GLY A 51 -10.15 23.75 4.62
CA GLY A 51 -8.95 24.00 5.41
C GLY A 51 -8.74 23.03 6.57
N MET A 52 -9.66 22.11 6.80
CA MET A 52 -9.55 21.12 7.90
C MET A 52 -8.62 19.96 7.55
N ARG A 53 -8.58 19.58 6.26
CA ARG A 53 -7.81 18.45 5.76
C ARG A 53 -7.36 18.71 4.33
N GLN A 54 -6.07 18.75 4.11
CA GLN A 54 -5.49 18.97 2.79
C GLN A 54 -5.67 17.74 1.88
N GLY A 55 -5.74 17.98 0.56
CA GLY A 55 -5.69 16.92 -0.43
C GLY A 55 -4.34 16.21 -0.39
N ALA A 56 -4.34 14.90 -0.50
CA ALA A 56 -3.12 14.10 -0.50
C ALA A 56 -3.21 12.96 -1.50
N VAL A 57 -2.16 12.79 -2.32
CA VAL A 57 -2.13 11.80 -3.39
C VAL A 57 -0.77 11.10 -3.44
N ALA A 58 -0.77 9.77 -3.38
CA ALA A 58 0.40 8.97 -3.73
C ALA A 58 0.37 8.64 -5.23
N VAL A 59 1.50 8.82 -5.91
CA VAL A 59 1.65 8.55 -7.34
C VAL A 59 2.65 7.44 -7.56
N TYR A 60 2.21 6.38 -8.23
CA TYR A 60 2.96 5.14 -8.41
C TYR A 60 3.49 5.02 -9.83
N LEU A 61 4.77 4.71 -9.97
CA LEU A 61 5.44 4.49 -11.25
C LEU A 61 6.31 3.25 -11.19
N ASP A 62 6.39 2.51 -12.29
CA ASP A 62 7.25 1.34 -12.38
C ASP A 62 8.73 1.72 -12.52
N VAL A 63 9.60 0.94 -11.90
CA VAL A 63 11.06 1.13 -11.93
C VAL A 63 11.67 1.04 -13.33
N TRP A 64 10.96 0.47 -14.30
CA TRP A 64 11.36 0.35 -15.70
C TRP A 64 10.82 1.46 -16.61
N HIS A 65 10.04 2.41 -16.07
CA HIS A 65 9.48 3.51 -16.85
C HIS A 65 10.56 4.53 -17.22
N LYS A 66 10.54 5.04 -18.49
CA LYS A 66 11.60 5.90 -19.04
C LYS A 66 11.79 7.23 -18.30
N ASP A 67 10.72 7.74 -17.67
CA ASP A 67 10.75 8.99 -16.89
C ASP A 67 11.10 8.77 -15.40
N LEU A 68 11.55 7.57 -15.00
CA LEU A 68 11.88 7.25 -13.62
C LEU A 68 12.90 8.21 -12.97
N PRO A 69 14.02 8.61 -13.64
CA PRO A 69 15.00 9.50 -13.01
C PRO A 69 14.43 10.88 -12.65
N GLU A 70 13.56 11.43 -13.49
CA GLU A 70 12.86 12.70 -13.26
C GLU A 70 11.79 12.54 -12.17
N PHE A 71 11.08 11.41 -12.18
CA PHE A 71 10.10 11.05 -11.14
C PHE A 71 10.71 10.99 -9.74
N LEU A 72 11.89 10.41 -9.60
CA LEU A 72 12.60 10.31 -8.31
C LEU A 72 13.07 11.66 -7.75
N GLN A 73 13.05 12.70 -8.57
CA GLN A 73 13.45 14.05 -8.19
C GLN A 73 12.25 14.99 -7.96
N LEU A 74 11.01 14.50 -8.03
CA LEU A 74 9.78 15.31 -7.91
C LEU A 74 9.76 16.20 -6.66
N ARG A 75 10.21 15.69 -5.51
CA ARG A 75 10.15 16.38 -4.22
C ARG A 75 11.49 16.89 -3.71
N THR A 76 12.61 16.56 -4.38
CA THR A 76 13.93 17.03 -3.96
C THR A 76 14.12 18.51 -4.23
N ASN A 77 14.94 19.19 -3.40
CA ASN A 77 15.12 20.66 -3.45
C ASN A 77 16.07 21.14 -4.55
N ASN A 78 16.47 20.27 -5.48
CA ASN A 78 17.40 20.61 -6.57
C ASN A 78 16.75 20.41 -7.95
N GLY A 79 17.16 21.21 -8.93
CA GLY A 79 16.72 21.12 -10.32
C GLY A 79 15.70 22.17 -10.73
N ASP A 80 15.04 21.97 -11.89
CA ASP A 80 14.06 22.91 -12.45
C ASP A 80 12.71 22.78 -11.74
N ASP A 81 12.21 23.86 -11.14
CA ASP A 81 10.92 23.92 -10.42
C ASP A 81 9.72 23.52 -11.31
N ARG A 82 9.85 23.68 -12.63
CA ARG A 82 8.81 23.21 -13.57
C ARG A 82 8.69 21.68 -13.63
N MET A 83 9.68 20.97 -13.11
CA MET A 83 9.70 19.50 -13.00
C MET A 83 9.43 19.02 -11.58
N LYS A 84 8.93 19.88 -10.69
CA LYS A 84 8.63 19.56 -9.29
C LYS A 84 7.15 19.43 -9.03
N ALA A 85 6.85 18.60 -8.02
CA ALA A 85 5.51 18.36 -7.47
C ALA A 85 5.69 17.98 -6.00
N HIS A 86 5.72 18.98 -5.11
CA HIS A 86 6.13 18.80 -3.72
C HIS A 86 5.02 18.23 -2.82
N ASP A 87 3.74 18.38 -3.22
CA ASP A 87 2.57 18.07 -2.40
C ASP A 87 1.97 16.70 -2.68
N ILE A 88 2.59 15.91 -3.58
CA ILE A 88 2.23 14.52 -3.85
C ILE A 88 3.37 13.58 -3.46
N PHE A 89 3.04 12.30 -3.22
CA PHE A 89 3.95 11.31 -2.65
C PHE A 89 4.34 10.27 -3.70
N PRO A 90 5.58 10.29 -4.22
CA PRO A 90 6.04 9.29 -5.17
C PRO A 90 6.19 7.91 -4.53
N ALA A 91 5.84 6.87 -5.29
CA ALA A 91 6.02 5.47 -4.96
C ALA A 91 6.52 4.68 -6.17
N ILE A 92 7.37 3.69 -5.96
CA ILE A 92 7.94 2.88 -7.03
C ILE A 92 7.43 1.45 -6.95
N CYS A 93 6.98 0.92 -8.09
CA CYS A 93 6.62 -0.47 -8.26
C CYS A 93 7.84 -1.28 -8.75
N TYR A 94 8.28 -2.25 -7.95
CA TYR A 94 9.44 -3.08 -8.22
C TYR A 94 9.04 -4.50 -8.60
N PRO A 95 9.49 -5.03 -9.76
CA PRO A 95 9.48 -6.47 -10.03
C PRO A 95 10.61 -7.16 -9.30
N ASP A 96 10.47 -8.46 -9.07
CA ASP A 96 11.51 -9.27 -8.39
C ASP A 96 12.87 -9.22 -9.10
N LEU A 97 12.86 -9.20 -10.44
CA LEU A 97 14.09 -9.14 -11.23
C LEU A 97 14.99 -7.95 -10.84
N PHE A 98 14.38 -6.79 -10.53
CA PHE A 98 15.16 -5.62 -10.12
C PHE A 98 15.97 -5.89 -8.84
N TRP A 99 15.32 -6.51 -7.84
CA TRP A 99 15.98 -6.83 -6.58
C TRP A 99 16.99 -7.98 -6.71
N LYS A 100 16.69 -9.00 -7.52
CA LYS A 100 17.64 -10.08 -7.84
C LYS A 100 18.92 -9.52 -8.45
N MET A 101 18.80 -8.66 -9.47
CA MET A 101 19.94 -8.02 -10.12
C MET A 101 20.68 -7.06 -9.18
N ALA A 102 19.97 -6.30 -8.33
CA ALA A 102 20.57 -5.41 -7.35
C ALA A 102 21.37 -6.17 -6.27
N GLU A 103 20.93 -7.35 -5.89
CA GLU A 103 21.65 -8.21 -4.93
C GLU A 103 22.89 -8.85 -5.56
N GLU A 104 22.78 -9.31 -6.81
CA GLU A 104 23.86 -9.96 -7.53
C GLU A 104 25.00 -8.98 -7.84
N ASP A 105 24.69 -7.89 -8.55
CA ASP A 105 25.62 -6.80 -8.85
C ASP A 105 24.89 -5.49 -9.17
N ILE A 106 25.00 -4.50 -8.31
CA ILE A 106 24.38 -3.17 -8.49
C ILE A 106 24.92 -2.38 -9.68
N ASN A 107 26.05 -2.77 -10.26
CA ASN A 107 26.59 -2.10 -11.45
C ASN A 107 25.94 -2.58 -12.76
N GLN A 108 25.10 -3.62 -12.71
CA GLN A 108 24.36 -4.07 -13.88
C GLN A 108 23.51 -2.95 -14.49
N SER A 109 23.34 -3.04 -15.80
CA SER A 109 22.51 -2.10 -16.58
C SER A 109 21.04 -2.45 -16.47
N TRP A 110 20.21 -1.45 -16.25
CA TRP A 110 18.76 -1.52 -16.27
C TRP A 110 18.20 -0.68 -17.41
N SER A 111 17.27 -1.24 -18.19
CA SER A 111 16.68 -0.57 -19.33
C SER A 111 15.32 0.05 -18.97
N LEU A 112 15.14 1.32 -19.29
CA LEU A 112 13.90 2.06 -19.12
C LEU A 112 13.20 2.23 -20.46
N PHE A 113 11.88 2.00 -20.46
CA PHE A 113 11.06 2.00 -21.67
C PHE A 113 9.84 2.92 -21.55
N CYS A 114 9.26 3.24 -22.72
CA CYS A 114 7.95 3.86 -22.81
C CYS A 114 6.87 2.79 -22.95
N PRO A 115 5.87 2.70 -22.05
CA PRO A 115 4.84 1.67 -22.09
C PRO A 115 4.06 1.65 -23.41
N ASN A 116 3.73 2.82 -23.95
CA ASN A 116 3.03 2.94 -25.23
C ASN A 116 3.86 2.42 -26.42
N GLU A 117 5.20 2.59 -26.40
CA GLU A 117 6.07 2.09 -27.45
C GLU A 117 6.14 0.55 -27.41
N ILE A 118 6.23 -0.04 -26.21
CA ILE A 118 6.16 -1.49 -26.03
C ILE A 118 4.86 -2.03 -26.61
N MET A 119 3.71 -1.49 -26.20
CA MET A 119 2.41 -1.94 -26.71
C MET A 119 2.33 -1.85 -28.23
N ARG A 120 2.83 -0.78 -28.83
CA ARG A 120 2.80 -0.59 -30.28
C ARG A 120 3.70 -1.56 -31.04
N ILE A 121 4.88 -1.89 -30.51
CA ILE A 121 5.90 -2.72 -31.21
C ILE A 121 5.75 -4.18 -30.88
N LYS A 122 5.46 -4.51 -29.63
CA LYS A 122 5.41 -5.88 -29.10
C LYS A 122 3.99 -6.45 -29.02
N GLY A 123 2.93 -5.61 -29.00
CA GLY A 123 1.54 -6.01 -28.86
C GLY A 123 1.15 -6.45 -27.44
N TYR A 124 2.00 -6.18 -26.44
CA TYR A 124 1.68 -6.44 -25.02
C TYR A 124 2.12 -5.28 -24.13
N CYS A 125 1.61 -5.27 -22.89
CA CYS A 125 1.94 -4.30 -21.85
C CYS A 125 2.74 -4.97 -20.74
N LEU A 126 3.87 -4.37 -20.32
CA LEU A 126 4.64 -4.86 -19.16
C LEU A 126 3.89 -4.60 -17.87
N GLU A 127 3.18 -3.49 -17.80
CA GLU A 127 2.39 -3.13 -16.63
C GLU A 127 1.23 -4.09 -16.34
N ASP A 128 0.82 -4.92 -17.28
CA ASP A 128 -0.32 -5.85 -17.15
C ASP A 128 0.10 -7.29 -16.78
N CYS A 129 1.37 -7.50 -16.42
CA CYS A 129 1.88 -8.80 -15.98
C CYS A 129 2.83 -8.68 -14.79
N TYR A 130 3.19 -9.81 -14.17
CA TYR A 130 4.10 -9.91 -13.03
C TYR A 130 4.84 -11.27 -13.00
N GLY A 131 5.84 -11.38 -12.14
CA GLY A 131 6.60 -12.63 -11.96
C GLY A 131 7.37 -13.05 -13.20
N GLU A 132 7.43 -14.35 -13.48
CA GLU A 132 8.18 -14.93 -14.59
C GLU A 132 7.71 -14.44 -15.96
N GLU A 133 6.41 -14.21 -16.14
CA GLU A 133 5.86 -13.66 -17.37
C GLU A 133 6.38 -12.25 -17.62
N TRP A 134 6.39 -11.41 -16.57
CA TRP A 134 6.94 -10.06 -16.64
C TRP A 134 8.43 -10.11 -16.99
N GLU A 135 9.20 -10.92 -16.29
CA GLU A 135 10.66 -11.07 -16.50
C GLU A 135 10.97 -11.47 -17.96
N ARG A 136 10.28 -12.48 -18.49
CA ARG A 136 10.43 -12.91 -19.88
C ARG A 136 10.12 -11.80 -20.88
N LYS A 137 9.02 -11.06 -20.69
CA LYS A 137 8.62 -9.95 -21.56
C LYS A 137 9.58 -8.76 -21.46
N TYR A 138 10.07 -8.46 -20.27
CA TYR A 138 11.06 -7.39 -20.08
C TYR A 138 12.38 -7.72 -20.80
N LEU A 139 12.89 -8.92 -20.66
CA LEU A 139 14.10 -9.37 -21.35
C LEU A 139 13.91 -9.38 -22.89
N ASP A 140 12.72 -9.74 -23.36
CA ASP A 140 12.35 -9.64 -24.78
C ASP A 140 12.38 -8.17 -25.25
N CYS A 141 11.93 -7.21 -24.45
CA CYS A 141 12.08 -5.78 -24.74
C CYS A 141 13.55 -5.33 -24.74
N VAL A 142 14.35 -5.80 -23.79
CA VAL A 142 15.80 -5.48 -23.71
C VAL A 142 16.55 -5.96 -24.96
N ASN A 143 16.16 -7.06 -25.54
CA ASN A 143 16.82 -7.64 -26.73
C ASN A 143 16.31 -7.05 -28.06
N ASP A 144 15.21 -6.29 -28.07
CA ASP A 144 14.61 -5.75 -29.29
C ASP A 144 15.16 -4.35 -29.64
N GLN A 145 15.93 -4.26 -30.72
CA GLN A 145 16.55 -3.01 -31.16
C GLN A 145 15.57 -1.97 -31.72
N ARG A 146 14.32 -2.35 -31.98
CA ARG A 146 13.27 -1.41 -32.43
C ARG A 146 12.72 -0.54 -31.32
N LEU A 147 12.90 -0.96 -30.06
CA LEU A 147 12.45 -0.23 -28.89
C LEU A 147 13.48 0.84 -28.48
N SER A 148 13.03 2.08 -28.41
CA SER A 148 13.81 3.17 -27.83
C SER A 148 13.91 2.99 -26.31
N ARG A 149 15.14 2.95 -25.79
CA ARG A 149 15.40 2.75 -24.36
C ARG A 149 16.38 3.78 -23.82
N ARG A 150 16.26 4.04 -22.53
CA ARG A 150 17.29 4.73 -21.73
C ARG A 150 17.93 3.67 -20.84
N VAL A 151 19.24 3.57 -20.86
CA VAL A 151 20.00 2.63 -20.02
C VAL A 151 20.60 3.38 -18.86
N ILE A 152 20.43 2.85 -17.65
CA ILE A 152 20.97 3.41 -16.41
C ILE A 152 21.46 2.25 -15.54
N SER A 153 22.52 2.45 -14.74
CA SER A 153 22.94 1.41 -13.80
C SER A 153 21.93 1.27 -12.65
N ILE A 154 21.74 0.04 -12.13
CA ILE A 154 20.93 -0.20 -10.92
C ILE A 154 21.46 0.65 -9.77
N LYS A 155 22.78 0.78 -9.64
CA LYS A 155 23.45 1.64 -8.65
C LYS A 155 22.97 3.08 -8.71
N ASP A 156 22.81 3.65 -9.90
CA ASP A 156 22.37 5.04 -10.05
C ASP A 156 20.88 5.19 -9.73
N ILE A 157 20.04 4.21 -10.09
CA ILE A 157 18.64 4.18 -9.65
C ILE A 157 18.57 4.15 -8.12
N ILE A 158 19.27 3.20 -7.48
CA ILE A 158 19.31 3.08 -6.03
C ILE A 158 19.81 4.37 -5.38
N ARG A 159 20.84 5.02 -5.92
CA ARG A 159 21.32 6.30 -5.42
C ARG A 159 20.25 7.39 -5.45
N LEU A 160 19.49 7.50 -6.55
CA LEU A 160 18.37 8.43 -6.65
C LEU A 160 17.25 8.12 -5.66
N VAL A 161 16.88 6.85 -5.53
CA VAL A 161 15.86 6.38 -4.57
C VAL A 161 16.25 6.73 -3.14
N LEU A 162 17.46 6.34 -2.73
CA LEU A 162 17.93 6.52 -1.36
C LEU A 162 18.15 8.01 -1.03
N ARG A 163 18.63 8.80 -1.99
CA ARG A 163 18.73 10.24 -1.81
C ARG A 163 17.35 10.87 -1.59
N SER A 164 16.38 10.57 -2.44
CA SER A 164 15.00 11.05 -2.28
C SER A 164 14.40 10.59 -0.95
N ALA A 165 14.61 9.33 -0.56
CA ALA A 165 14.11 8.78 0.70
C ALA A 165 14.68 9.49 1.93
N VAL A 166 15.98 9.80 1.93
CA VAL A 166 16.62 10.55 3.03
C VAL A 166 16.16 11.99 3.08
N GLU A 167 16.02 12.66 1.92
CA GLU A 167 15.63 14.07 1.82
C GLU A 167 14.13 14.31 2.08
N THR A 168 13.25 13.37 1.71
CA THR A 168 11.79 13.61 1.66
C THR A 168 10.93 12.56 2.34
N GLY A 169 11.54 11.47 2.82
CA GLY A 169 10.81 10.28 3.31
C GLY A 169 10.24 9.38 2.20
N THR A 170 10.28 9.82 0.96
CA THR A 170 9.74 9.09 -0.22
C THR A 170 10.85 8.84 -1.25
N PRO A 171 10.71 7.88 -2.17
CA PRO A 171 9.48 7.20 -2.60
C PRO A 171 9.08 6.04 -1.66
N PHE A 172 7.78 5.74 -1.64
CA PHE A 172 7.29 4.49 -1.06
C PHE A 172 7.71 3.31 -1.94
N THR A 173 7.77 2.12 -1.35
CA THR A 173 8.07 0.88 -2.08
C THR A 173 6.82 0.03 -2.23
N PHE A 174 6.60 -0.48 -3.43
CA PHE A 174 5.55 -1.44 -3.76
C PHE A 174 6.17 -2.62 -4.51
N ASN A 175 6.30 -3.77 -3.86
CA ASN A 175 6.86 -4.99 -4.42
C ASN A 175 5.80 -5.70 -5.26
N ARG A 176 5.73 -5.34 -6.52
CA ARG A 176 4.68 -5.70 -7.47
C ARG A 176 4.40 -7.19 -7.57
N ASP A 177 5.47 -7.99 -7.73
CA ASP A 177 5.34 -9.43 -7.89
C ASP A 177 4.88 -10.10 -6.60
N THR A 178 5.42 -9.68 -5.46
CA THR A 178 5.00 -10.15 -4.13
C THR A 178 3.52 -9.87 -3.87
N VAL A 179 3.07 -8.65 -4.19
CA VAL A 179 1.66 -8.26 -4.04
C VAL A 179 0.76 -9.12 -4.90
N ASN A 180 1.07 -9.27 -6.19
CA ASN A 180 0.19 -9.94 -7.14
C ASN A 180 0.20 -11.47 -6.99
N ARG A 181 1.32 -12.10 -6.62
CA ARG A 181 1.36 -13.53 -6.27
C ARG A 181 0.44 -13.86 -5.09
N ALA A 182 0.35 -12.98 -4.11
CA ALA A 182 -0.47 -13.15 -2.92
C ALA A 182 -1.93 -12.68 -3.09
N ASN A 183 -2.30 -12.13 -4.25
CA ASN A 183 -3.63 -11.61 -4.53
C ASN A 183 -4.68 -12.73 -4.55
N PRO A 184 -5.65 -12.77 -3.61
CA PRO A 184 -6.66 -13.82 -3.60
C PRO A 184 -7.70 -13.69 -4.73
N ASN A 185 -7.71 -12.58 -5.44
CA ASN A 185 -8.64 -12.29 -6.54
C ASN A 185 -7.92 -12.11 -7.90
N ALA A 186 -6.78 -12.77 -8.10
CA ALA A 186 -5.98 -12.65 -9.32
C ALA A 186 -6.75 -13.05 -10.60
N HIS A 187 -7.78 -13.90 -10.49
CA HIS A 187 -8.66 -14.31 -11.60
C HIS A 187 -9.48 -13.15 -12.18
N LYS A 188 -9.61 -12.03 -11.47
CA LYS A 188 -10.37 -10.83 -11.92
C LYS A 188 -9.48 -9.69 -12.39
N GLY A 189 -8.20 -9.68 -12.05
CA GLY A 189 -7.31 -8.61 -12.47
C GLY A 189 -6.07 -8.45 -11.62
N MET A 190 -5.36 -7.35 -11.85
CA MET A 190 -4.11 -7.02 -11.18
C MET A 190 -4.26 -5.92 -10.15
N ILE A 191 -3.32 -5.91 -9.23
CA ILE A 191 -3.07 -4.82 -8.29
C ILE A 191 -1.91 -3.98 -8.84
N TYR A 192 -2.22 -2.79 -9.37
CA TYR A 192 -1.23 -1.91 -10.01
C TYR A 192 -0.50 -1.01 -9.01
N CYS A 193 -1.20 -0.57 -7.98
CA CYS A 193 -0.65 0.29 -6.93
C CYS A 193 -1.43 0.11 -5.63
N SER A 194 -0.99 0.80 -4.59
CA SER A 194 -1.68 0.89 -3.30
C SER A 194 -2.40 2.25 -3.15
N ASN A 195 -3.01 2.47 -2.00
CA ASN A 195 -3.57 3.75 -1.59
C ASN A 195 -2.48 4.75 -1.17
N LEU A 196 -2.89 5.86 -0.55
CA LEU A 196 -1.98 6.88 -0.03
C LEU A 196 -1.00 6.33 1.01
N CYS A 197 -1.47 5.49 1.93
CA CYS A 197 -0.71 4.99 3.08
C CYS A 197 -0.13 3.58 2.89
N THR A 198 -0.21 3.01 1.70
CA THR A 198 0.41 1.76 1.24
C THR A 198 -0.12 0.45 1.84
N GLU A 199 -1.19 0.48 2.64
CA GLU A 199 -1.77 -0.74 3.25
C GLU A 199 -2.82 -1.44 2.39
N ILE A 200 -3.46 -0.75 1.45
CA ILE A 200 -4.50 -1.32 0.58
C ILE A 200 -3.88 -1.95 -0.66
N ALA A 201 -4.20 -3.22 -0.90
CA ALA A 201 -3.77 -3.94 -2.10
C ALA A 201 -4.95 -4.73 -2.66
N GLN A 202 -5.66 -4.13 -3.63
CA GLN A 202 -6.87 -4.68 -4.25
C GLN A 202 -6.83 -4.50 -5.76
N ASN A 203 -7.58 -5.32 -6.49
CA ASN A 203 -7.69 -5.22 -7.94
C ASN A 203 -8.14 -3.83 -8.39
N MET A 204 -7.52 -3.32 -9.44
CA MET A 204 -7.80 -2.03 -10.04
C MET A 204 -8.02 -2.18 -11.54
N ALA A 205 -8.93 -1.37 -12.09
CA ALA A 205 -9.14 -1.27 -13.53
C ALA A 205 -9.57 0.17 -13.91
N PRO A 206 -9.19 0.65 -15.10
CA PRO A 206 -9.55 1.99 -15.54
C PRO A 206 -11.05 2.11 -15.83
N ILE A 207 -11.58 3.33 -15.70
CA ILE A 207 -12.92 3.70 -16.17
C ILE A 207 -12.82 3.97 -17.67
N GLU A 208 -13.69 3.38 -18.45
CA GLU A 208 -13.77 3.58 -19.90
C GLU A 208 -14.96 4.47 -20.27
N THR A 209 -14.74 5.50 -21.09
CA THR A 209 -15.83 6.23 -21.74
C THR A 209 -16.29 5.43 -22.95
N VAL A 210 -17.54 4.98 -22.93
CA VAL A 210 -18.15 4.19 -24.01
C VAL A 210 -18.71 5.10 -25.11
N SER A 211 -19.51 6.11 -24.73
CA SER A 211 -20.08 7.08 -25.66
C SER A 211 -20.21 8.47 -25.02
N LYS A 212 -20.32 9.49 -25.90
CA LYS A 212 -20.76 10.84 -25.55
C LYS A 212 -21.81 11.23 -26.56
N GLU A 213 -23.02 11.49 -26.11
CA GLU A 213 -24.17 11.76 -26.94
C GLU A 213 -24.82 13.06 -26.52
N VAL A 214 -25.43 13.75 -27.48
CA VAL A 214 -26.21 14.96 -27.21
C VAL A 214 -27.66 14.55 -27.27
N GLU A 215 -28.39 14.76 -26.19
CA GLU A 215 -29.79 14.40 -26.06
C GLU A 215 -30.62 15.63 -25.70
N THR A 216 -31.92 15.62 -26.05
CA THR A 216 -32.89 16.60 -25.56
C THR A 216 -33.71 15.95 -24.45
N LYS A 217 -33.65 16.49 -23.23
CA LYS A 217 -34.42 16.02 -22.09
C LYS A 217 -35.09 17.21 -21.39
N ASP A 218 -36.39 17.07 -21.13
CA ASP A 218 -37.17 18.09 -20.44
C ASP A 218 -37.14 19.50 -21.13
N GLY A 219 -36.94 19.54 -22.46
CA GLY A 219 -36.83 20.76 -23.25
C GLY A 219 -35.42 21.35 -23.33
N ASP A 220 -34.45 20.78 -22.59
CA ASP A 220 -33.03 21.20 -22.58
C ASP A 220 -32.17 20.26 -23.42
N THR A 221 -31.08 20.82 -23.98
CA THR A 221 -30.03 20.05 -24.64
C THR A 221 -28.98 19.62 -23.59
N ILE A 222 -28.82 18.32 -23.38
CA ILE A 222 -27.86 17.74 -22.45
C ILE A 222 -26.81 16.92 -23.15
N VAL A 223 -25.62 16.82 -22.54
CA VAL A 223 -24.56 15.90 -22.99
C VAL A 223 -24.50 14.72 -22.02
N VAL A 224 -24.82 13.53 -22.52
CA VAL A 224 -24.76 12.28 -21.78
C VAL A 224 -23.42 11.61 -22.06
N THR A 225 -22.67 11.30 -20.99
CA THR A 225 -21.44 10.50 -21.07
C THR A 225 -21.69 9.15 -20.45
N THR A 226 -21.69 8.11 -21.26
CA THR A 226 -21.81 6.72 -20.81
C THR A 226 -20.43 6.17 -20.52
N THR A 227 -20.25 5.61 -19.32
CA THR A 227 -18.98 5.01 -18.89
C THR A 227 -19.19 3.56 -18.46
N ARG A 228 -18.20 2.71 -18.78
CA ARG A 228 -18.06 1.41 -18.14
C ARG A 228 -17.26 1.63 -16.86
N PRO A 229 -17.80 1.28 -15.68
CA PRO A 229 -17.04 1.39 -14.44
C PRO A 229 -15.85 0.42 -14.48
N GLY A 230 -14.69 0.92 -14.12
CA GLY A 230 -13.54 0.07 -13.79
C GLY A 230 -13.63 -0.43 -12.35
N GLU A 231 -12.48 -0.63 -11.72
CA GLU A 231 -12.37 -0.97 -10.30
C GLU A 231 -11.76 0.22 -9.54
N PHE A 232 -12.61 1.00 -8.88
CA PHE A 232 -12.23 2.15 -8.07
C PHE A 232 -12.24 1.74 -6.60
N VAL A 233 -11.06 1.42 -6.05
CA VAL A 233 -10.88 0.86 -4.71
C VAL A 233 -11.19 1.87 -3.60
N VAL A 234 -11.77 1.41 -2.51
CA VAL A 234 -12.09 2.20 -1.31
C VAL A 234 -11.39 1.61 -0.09
N CYS A 235 -10.78 2.47 0.73
CA CYS A 235 -10.27 2.10 2.05
C CYS A 235 -11.42 2.04 3.04
N ASN A 236 -11.85 0.82 3.44
CA ASN A 236 -12.87 0.60 4.45
C ASN A 236 -12.21 -0.06 5.67
N LEU A 237 -11.76 0.77 6.64
CA LEU A 237 -10.76 0.40 7.64
C LEU A 237 -11.30 0.42 9.06
N ALA A 238 -10.82 -0.52 9.88
CA ALA A 238 -10.87 -0.48 11.33
C ALA A 238 -9.58 -1.06 11.91
N SER A 239 -9.24 -0.72 13.15
CA SER A 239 -8.01 -1.17 13.80
C SER A 239 -8.29 -1.65 15.22
N LEU A 240 -7.83 -2.88 15.51
CA LEU A 240 -7.88 -3.50 16.84
C LEU A 240 -6.76 -2.92 17.71
N SER A 241 -7.07 -2.47 18.92
CA SER A 241 -6.05 -1.97 19.87
C SER A 241 -5.41 -3.12 20.63
N LEU A 242 -4.28 -3.66 20.10
CA LEU A 242 -3.64 -4.88 20.64
C LEU A 242 -3.24 -4.77 22.11
N GLY A 243 -2.81 -3.60 22.58
CA GLY A 243 -2.46 -3.39 24.00
C GLY A 243 -3.62 -3.53 24.96
N ARG A 244 -4.86 -3.49 24.45
CA ARG A 244 -6.10 -3.54 25.23
C ARG A 244 -6.93 -4.81 25.04
N LEU A 245 -6.48 -5.71 24.16
CA LEU A 245 -7.18 -6.95 23.85
C LEU A 245 -6.58 -8.14 24.63
N PRO A 246 -7.41 -9.15 24.94
CA PRO A 246 -6.97 -10.40 25.58
C PRO A 246 -6.35 -11.32 24.52
N LEU A 247 -5.13 -11.01 24.06
CA LEU A 247 -4.49 -11.68 22.92
C LEU A 247 -4.23 -13.19 23.15
N GLU A 248 -4.25 -13.63 24.40
CA GLU A 248 -4.08 -15.02 24.83
C GLU A 248 -5.40 -15.81 24.87
N ASP A 249 -6.53 -15.12 24.79
CA ASP A 249 -7.87 -15.70 24.77
C ASP A 249 -8.43 -15.74 23.35
N GLU A 250 -8.26 -16.88 22.68
CA GLU A 250 -8.66 -17.03 21.28
C GLU A 250 -10.17 -16.90 21.06
N GLU A 251 -11.00 -17.32 22.00
CA GLU A 251 -12.46 -17.21 21.88
C GLU A 251 -12.91 -15.76 21.94
N GLN A 252 -12.42 -14.99 22.91
CA GLN A 252 -12.68 -13.55 22.96
C GLN A 252 -12.11 -12.80 21.74
N MET A 253 -10.94 -13.18 21.25
CA MET A 253 -10.38 -12.60 20.04
C MET A 253 -11.26 -12.86 18.81
N GLN A 254 -11.79 -14.08 18.66
CA GLN A 254 -12.73 -14.41 17.58
C GLN A 254 -14.00 -13.56 17.64
N GLU A 255 -14.59 -13.40 18.82
CA GLU A 255 -15.80 -12.58 19.03
C GLU A 255 -15.53 -11.11 18.65
N LYS A 256 -14.42 -10.52 19.12
CA LYS A 256 -14.05 -9.12 18.80
C LYS A 256 -13.83 -8.94 17.32
N VAL A 257 -13.04 -9.82 16.70
CA VAL A 257 -12.78 -9.77 15.25
C VAL A 257 -14.08 -9.92 14.45
N ALA A 258 -14.94 -10.87 14.79
CA ALA A 258 -16.22 -11.10 14.12
C ALA A 258 -17.13 -9.87 14.20
N THR A 259 -17.16 -9.20 15.34
CA THR A 259 -17.94 -7.97 15.56
C THR A 259 -17.44 -6.87 14.62
N VAL A 260 -16.12 -6.66 14.53
CA VAL A 260 -15.53 -5.60 13.67
C VAL A 260 -15.70 -5.93 12.19
N VAL A 261 -15.51 -7.18 11.78
CA VAL A 261 -15.74 -7.61 10.37
C VAL A 261 -17.19 -7.35 9.97
N ARG A 262 -18.17 -7.69 10.82
CA ARG A 262 -19.60 -7.39 10.58
C ARG A 262 -19.86 -5.89 10.51
N ALA A 263 -19.26 -5.09 11.38
CA ALA A 263 -19.39 -3.64 11.36
C ALA A 263 -18.87 -3.04 10.05
N LEU A 264 -17.67 -3.46 9.60
CA LEU A 264 -17.08 -3.03 8.33
C LEU A 264 -17.92 -3.46 7.12
N ASP A 265 -18.47 -4.69 7.11
CA ASP A 265 -19.39 -5.13 6.05
C ASP A 265 -20.65 -4.27 6.00
N ASN A 266 -21.21 -3.88 7.13
CA ASN A 266 -22.39 -3.01 7.19
C ASN A 266 -22.07 -1.58 6.69
N VAL A 267 -20.89 -1.03 7.01
CA VAL A 267 -20.46 0.30 6.54
C VAL A 267 -20.47 0.38 5.02
N ILE A 268 -20.14 -0.69 4.29
CA ILE A 268 -20.19 -0.72 2.83
C ILE A 268 -21.58 -0.32 2.27
N ASN A 269 -22.63 -0.73 2.95
CA ASN A 269 -24.01 -0.40 2.53
C ASN A 269 -24.49 0.96 3.05
N LEU A 270 -24.01 1.38 4.22
CA LEU A 270 -24.49 2.58 4.92
C LEU A 270 -23.72 3.84 4.52
N ASN A 271 -22.54 3.70 3.92
CA ASN A 271 -21.64 4.81 3.62
C ASN A 271 -22.15 5.67 2.47
N PHE A 272 -21.82 6.95 2.53
CA PHE A 272 -21.96 7.86 1.41
C PHE A 272 -20.74 7.74 0.48
N TYR A 273 -20.99 7.60 -0.81
CA TYR A 273 -19.93 7.53 -1.82
C TYR A 273 -19.94 8.79 -2.70
N PRO A 274 -18.90 9.65 -2.61
CA PRO A 274 -18.80 10.86 -3.43
C PRO A 274 -18.58 10.57 -4.92
N VAL A 275 -18.18 9.34 -5.24
CA VAL A 275 -17.90 8.85 -6.59
C VAL A 275 -18.66 7.54 -6.84
N PRO A 276 -19.59 7.49 -7.80
CA PRO A 276 -20.41 6.29 -8.07
C PRO A 276 -19.59 5.02 -8.36
N TYR A 277 -18.45 5.16 -9.03
CA TYR A 277 -17.55 4.04 -9.35
C TYR A 277 -17.00 3.35 -8.09
N ALA A 278 -16.73 4.13 -7.04
CA ALA A 278 -16.30 3.64 -5.74
C ALA A 278 -17.40 2.78 -5.09
N GLN A 279 -18.65 3.22 -5.13
CA GLN A 279 -19.79 2.45 -4.64
C GLN A 279 -19.92 1.11 -5.37
N ILE A 280 -19.86 1.12 -6.70
CA ILE A 280 -19.98 -0.08 -7.53
C ILE A 280 -18.88 -1.10 -7.17
N THR A 281 -17.64 -0.66 -7.14
CA THR A 281 -16.49 -1.52 -6.79
C THR A 281 -16.65 -2.09 -5.38
N ASN A 282 -16.96 -1.22 -4.40
CA ASN A 282 -17.06 -1.62 -3.01
C ASN A 282 -18.21 -2.62 -2.76
N GLN A 283 -19.34 -2.46 -3.46
CA GLN A 283 -20.45 -3.41 -3.38
C GLN A 283 -20.14 -4.77 -4.04
N ARG A 284 -19.36 -4.79 -5.14
CA ARG A 284 -18.99 -6.02 -5.85
C ARG A 284 -17.98 -6.87 -5.08
N TYR A 285 -16.94 -6.25 -4.56
CA TYR A 285 -15.87 -6.93 -3.83
C TYR A 285 -16.14 -7.03 -2.33
N ARG A 286 -16.89 -6.10 -1.77
CA ARG A 286 -17.13 -5.98 -0.33
C ARG A 286 -15.85 -6.01 0.48
N SER A 287 -14.81 -5.36 -0.03
CA SER A 287 -13.48 -5.34 0.57
C SER A 287 -13.48 -4.57 1.89
N ILE A 288 -12.80 -5.14 2.87
CA ILE A 288 -12.54 -4.49 4.16
C ILE A 288 -11.02 -4.49 4.43
N GLY A 289 -10.58 -3.70 5.38
CA GLY A 289 -9.21 -3.65 5.85
C GLY A 289 -9.19 -3.61 7.37
N LEU A 290 -9.29 -4.77 8.00
CA LEU A 290 -9.08 -4.90 9.43
C LEU A 290 -7.58 -4.88 9.73
N GLY A 291 -7.15 -3.87 10.48
CA GLY A 291 -5.77 -3.72 10.93
C GLY A 291 -5.66 -3.70 12.45
N ILE A 292 -4.54 -3.15 12.89
CA ILE A 292 -4.22 -3.05 14.33
C ILE A 292 -3.62 -1.67 14.65
N SER A 293 -3.74 -1.30 15.92
CA SER A 293 -2.95 -0.27 16.61
C SER A 293 -2.39 -0.86 17.90
N GLY A 294 -1.48 -0.14 18.55
CA GLY A 294 -0.97 -0.60 19.85
C GLY A 294 -0.02 -1.78 19.78
N TYR A 295 0.70 -1.94 18.67
CA TYR A 295 1.66 -3.05 18.53
C TYR A 295 2.77 -2.99 19.57
N HIS A 296 3.45 -1.82 19.68
CA HIS A 296 4.50 -1.63 20.69
C HIS A 296 3.95 -1.66 22.12
N HIS A 297 2.72 -1.13 22.32
CA HIS A 297 2.02 -1.22 23.60
C HIS A 297 1.79 -2.68 24.03
N ALA A 298 1.35 -3.53 23.11
CA ALA A 298 1.12 -4.96 23.39
C ALA A 298 2.41 -5.70 23.81
N LEU A 299 3.52 -5.41 23.14
CA LEU A 299 4.84 -5.96 23.48
C LEU A 299 5.32 -5.46 24.84
N ALA A 300 5.28 -4.15 25.07
CA ALA A 300 5.76 -3.54 26.32
C ALA A 300 4.98 -4.05 27.54
N LYS A 301 3.65 -4.13 27.45
CA LYS A 301 2.76 -4.68 28.49
C LYS A 301 3.13 -6.13 28.87
N ARG A 302 3.59 -6.92 27.89
CA ARG A 302 4.02 -8.31 28.07
C ARG A 302 5.51 -8.47 28.37
N ARG A 303 6.24 -7.36 28.48
CA ARG A 303 7.68 -7.33 28.70
C ARG A 303 8.49 -8.05 27.60
N ILE A 304 7.94 -8.07 26.38
CA ILE A 304 8.60 -8.62 25.20
C ILE A 304 9.46 -7.54 24.56
N LYS A 305 10.75 -7.81 24.40
CA LYS A 305 11.66 -6.86 23.73
C LYS A 305 11.44 -6.83 22.23
N TRP A 306 11.48 -5.65 21.63
CA TRP A 306 11.34 -5.49 20.17
C TRP A 306 12.37 -6.32 19.39
N GLU A 307 13.61 -6.30 19.81
CA GLU A 307 14.73 -7.02 19.20
C GLU A 307 14.87 -8.43 19.83
N SER A 308 13.89 -9.31 19.59
CA SER A 308 13.92 -10.68 20.10
C SER A 308 13.15 -11.65 19.21
N GLU A 309 13.54 -12.92 19.21
CA GLU A 309 12.77 -14.00 18.54
C GLU A 309 11.40 -14.21 19.21
N GLU A 310 11.28 -13.98 20.51
CA GLU A 310 10.02 -14.02 21.24
C GLU A 310 8.99 -13.05 20.63
N HIS A 311 9.41 -11.83 20.27
CA HIS A 311 8.57 -10.86 19.56
C HIS A 311 8.02 -11.43 18.25
N LEU A 312 8.89 -12.03 17.42
CA LEU A 312 8.49 -12.58 16.15
C LEU A 312 7.48 -13.72 16.31
N GLN A 313 7.75 -14.65 17.22
CA GLN A 313 6.89 -15.79 17.51
C GLN A 313 5.54 -15.36 18.10
N PHE A 314 5.56 -14.42 19.04
CA PHE A 314 4.34 -13.90 19.66
C PHE A 314 3.44 -13.23 18.63
N MET A 315 3.99 -12.38 17.79
CA MET A 315 3.20 -11.65 16.79
C MET A 315 2.78 -12.52 15.60
N ASP A 316 3.55 -13.55 15.24
CA ASP A 316 3.11 -14.57 14.28
C ASP A 316 1.80 -15.21 14.74
N LYS A 317 1.78 -15.69 16.00
CA LYS A 317 0.57 -16.28 16.58
C LYS A 317 -0.60 -15.29 16.66
N VAL A 318 -0.37 -14.05 17.07
CA VAL A 318 -1.42 -13.03 17.19
C VAL A 318 -2.05 -12.75 15.82
N PHE A 319 -1.23 -12.55 14.78
CA PHE A 319 -1.74 -12.27 13.44
C PHE A 319 -2.38 -13.49 12.78
N GLU A 320 -1.88 -14.69 13.05
CA GLU A 320 -2.53 -15.94 12.64
C GLU A 320 -3.94 -16.05 13.24
N THR A 321 -4.10 -15.79 14.55
CA THR A 321 -5.39 -15.80 15.24
C THR A 321 -6.35 -14.77 14.65
N ILE A 322 -5.89 -13.54 14.41
CA ILE A 322 -6.70 -12.47 13.79
C ILE A 322 -7.14 -12.87 12.39
N ASN A 323 -6.23 -13.40 11.57
CA ASN A 323 -6.54 -13.81 10.19
C ASN A 323 -7.56 -14.94 10.17
N ARG A 324 -7.35 -15.98 10.97
CA ARG A 324 -8.28 -17.11 11.10
C ARG A 324 -9.68 -16.64 11.53
N ALA A 325 -9.74 -15.81 12.54
CA ALA A 325 -10.99 -15.23 13.02
C ALA A 325 -11.69 -14.36 11.96
N ALA A 326 -10.95 -13.55 11.20
CA ALA A 326 -11.51 -12.71 10.15
C ALA A 326 -12.06 -13.54 8.99
N ILE A 327 -11.37 -14.61 8.58
CA ILE A 327 -11.83 -15.54 7.54
C ILE A 327 -13.12 -16.23 7.96
N LEU A 328 -13.16 -16.78 9.18
CA LEU A 328 -14.36 -17.43 9.71
C LEU A 328 -15.53 -16.46 9.84
N ALA A 329 -15.29 -15.24 10.31
CA ALA A 329 -16.31 -14.19 10.41
C ALA A 329 -16.88 -13.83 9.03
N SER A 330 -16.03 -13.64 8.03
CA SER A 330 -16.45 -13.35 6.65
C SER A 330 -17.21 -14.53 6.02
N SER A 331 -16.76 -15.76 6.28
CA SER A 331 -17.45 -16.96 5.81
C SER A 331 -18.82 -17.13 6.45
N ASN A 332 -18.96 -16.88 7.74
CA ASN A 332 -20.26 -16.90 8.43
C ASN A 332 -21.20 -15.80 7.89
N LEU A 333 -20.67 -14.61 7.58
CA LEU A 333 -21.46 -13.57 6.92
C LEU A 333 -21.87 -13.97 5.49
N ALA A 334 -21.05 -14.72 4.77
CA ALA A 334 -21.43 -15.24 3.46
C ALA A 334 -22.58 -16.25 3.55
N LYS A 335 -22.57 -17.10 4.56
CA LYS A 335 -23.70 -18.01 4.84
C LYS A 335 -25.00 -17.24 5.13
N GLU A 336 -24.90 -16.10 5.81
CA GLU A 336 -26.05 -15.27 6.21
C GLU A 336 -26.54 -14.37 5.06
N LYS A 337 -25.63 -13.75 4.29
CA LYS A 337 -25.91 -12.65 3.36
C LYS A 337 -25.45 -12.89 1.92
N GLY A 338 -24.89 -14.07 1.62
CA GLY A 338 -24.29 -14.40 0.32
C GLY A 338 -22.85 -13.95 0.20
N SER A 339 -22.10 -14.61 -0.67
CA SER A 339 -20.71 -14.29 -1.00
C SER A 339 -20.59 -12.98 -1.78
N TYR A 340 -19.39 -12.39 -1.82
CA TYR A 340 -19.10 -11.29 -2.73
C TYR A 340 -19.18 -11.77 -4.20
N GLN A 341 -19.41 -10.83 -5.13
CA GLN A 341 -19.77 -11.15 -6.52
C GLN A 341 -18.75 -12.02 -7.26
N PHE A 342 -17.46 -11.88 -6.93
CA PHE A 342 -16.36 -12.55 -7.65
C PHE A 342 -15.70 -13.66 -6.82
N PHE A 343 -16.46 -14.29 -5.91
CA PHE A 343 -15.95 -15.39 -5.08
C PHE A 343 -15.55 -16.60 -5.93
N GLU A 344 -16.34 -16.91 -6.94
CA GLU A 344 -16.09 -18.04 -7.84
C GLU A 344 -14.82 -17.83 -8.65
N GLY A 345 -13.92 -18.81 -8.63
CA GLY A 345 -12.60 -18.75 -9.25
C GLY A 345 -11.51 -18.06 -8.41
N SER A 346 -11.85 -17.50 -7.25
CA SER A 346 -10.88 -16.89 -6.34
C SER A 346 -9.99 -17.92 -5.62
N ASP A 347 -8.85 -17.46 -5.11
CA ASP A 347 -8.00 -18.29 -4.23
C ASP A 347 -8.72 -18.74 -2.96
N TRP A 348 -9.75 -18.01 -2.52
CA TRP A 348 -10.62 -18.41 -1.42
C TRP A 348 -11.41 -19.67 -1.76
N GLN A 349 -12.05 -19.70 -2.94
CA GLN A 349 -12.83 -20.84 -3.39
C GLN A 349 -11.96 -22.06 -3.69
N THR A 350 -10.86 -21.85 -4.41
CA THR A 350 -9.96 -22.93 -4.83
C THR A 350 -9.12 -23.50 -3.69
N GLY A 351 -8.99 -22.75 -2.61
CA GLY A 351 -8.11 -23.07 -1.48
C GLY A 351 -6.66 -22.63 -1.68
N ALA A 352 -6.31 -22.05 -2.82
CA ALA A 352 -4.95 -21.59 -3.11
C ALA A 352 -4.47 -20.51 -2.10
N TYR A 353 -5.38 -19.76 -1.49
CA TYR A 353 -5.06 -18.84 -0.41
C TYR A 353 -4.32 -19.53 0.75
N PHE A 354 -4.78 -20.70 1.15
CA PHE A 354 -4.19 -21.48 2.24
C PHE A 354 -2.88 -22.12 1.83
N ASP A 355 -2.83 -22.69 0.62
CA ASP A 355 -1.64 -23.35 0.08
C ASP A 355 -0.45 -22.35 -0.03
N LYS A 356 -0.69 -21.17 -0.59
CA LYS A 356 0.31 -20.09 -0.74
C LYS A 356 0.90 -19.62 0.60
N ARG A 357 0.22 -19.84 1.71
CA ARG A 357 0.63 -19.42 3.06
C ARG A 357 1.12 -20.57 3.94
N GLY A 358 1.08 -21.82 3.43
CA GLY A 358 1.48 -22.99 4.20
C GLY A 358 0.59 -23.22 5.41
N TYR A 359 -0.72 -23.08 5.26
CA TYR A 359 -1.72 -23.31 6.30
C TYR A 359 -2.20 -24.75 6.26
N ASP A 360 -1.38 -25.67 6.80
CA ASP A 360 -1.56 -27.12 6.67
C ASP A 360 -2.09 -27.81 7.94
N SER A 361 -2.20 -27.10 9.08
CA SER A 361 -2.69 -27.68 10.32
C SER A 361 -4.15 -28.14 10.21
N ALA A 362 -4.57 -29.04 11.09
CA ALA A 362 -5.96 -29.55 11.13
C ALA A 362 -6.98 -28.40 11.27
N GLU A 363 -6.67 -27.40 12.09
CA GLU A 363 -7.49 -26.21 12.28
C GLU A 363 -7.65 -25.42 10.97
N TRP A 364 -6.57 -25.23 10.22
CA TRP A 364 -6.61 -24.55 8.93
C TRP A 364 -7.35 -25.35 7.86
N GLN A 365 -7.27 -26.69 7.89
CA GLN A 365 -8.05 -27.55 7.00
C GLN A 365 -9.56 -27.43 7.27
N ASP A 366 -9.97 -27.24 8.52
CA ASP A 366 -11.38 -27.03 8.85
C ASP A 366 -11.85 -25.62 8.43
N VAL A 367 -11.02 -24.59 8.55
CA VAL A 367 -11.31 -23.26 8.01
C VAL A 367 -11.46 -23.32 6.48
N ARG A 368 -10.55 -24.01 5.79
CA ARG A 368 -10.61 -24.22 4.32
C ARG A 368 -11.91 -24.88 3.88
N LYS A 369 -12.33 -25.96 4.57
CA LYS A 369 -13.61 -26.63 4.31
C LYS A 369 -14.80 -25.69 4.54
N THR A 370 -14.76 -24.92 5.62
CA THR A 370 -15.81 -23.94 5.95
C THR A 370 -15.96 -22.89 4.84
N VAL A 371 -14.84 -22.32 4.38
CA VAL A 371 -14.83 -21.36 3.27
C VAL A 371 -15.33 -21.97 1.96
N ALA A 372 -14.90 -23.18 1.64
CA ALA A 372 -15.37 -23.89 0.44
C ALA A 372 -16.89 -24.14 0.45
N LEU A 373 -17.44 -24.43 1.62
CA LEU A 373 -18.88 -24.73 1.79
C LEU A 373 -19.76 -23.47 1.87
N GLN A 374 -19.31 -22.45 2.59
CA GLN A 374 -20.12 -21.26 2.92
C GLN A 374 -19.81 -20.06 2.02
N GLY A 375 -18.63 -20.03 1.40
CA GLY A 375 -18.13 -18.88 0.66
C GLY A 375 -17.44 -17.83 1.53
N MET A 376 -17.15 -16.66 0.93
CA MET A 376 -16.61 -15.48 1.60
C MET A 376 -17.49 -14.26 1.32
N ARG A 377 -17.83 -13.51 2.35
CA ARG A 377 -18.58 -12.25 2.20
C ARG A 377 -17.72 -11.13 1.64
N ASN A 378 -16.45 -11.09 2.03
CA ASN A 378 -15.50 -10.02 1.73
C ASN A 378 -14.35 -10.56 0.89
N ALA A 379 -14.01 -9.89 -0.22
CA ALA A 379 -12.94 -10.31 -1.14
C ALA A 379 -11.53 -10.11 -0.56
N TYR A 380 -11.38 -9.11 0.33
CA TYR A 380 -10.16 -8.77 1.07
C TYR A 380 -10.52 -8.46 2.51
N LEU A 381 -9.63 -8.83 3.45
CA LEU A 381 -9.92 -8.80 4.88
C LEU A 381 -8.98 -7.91 5.69
N LEU A 382 -7.66 -8.13 5.59
CA LEU A 382 -6.68 -7.51 6.48
C LEU A 382 -5.82 -6.47 5.77
N ALA A 383 -5.72 -5.28 6.37
CA ALA A 383 -4.83 -4.21 5.97
C ALA A 383 -4.43 -3.40 7.21
N VAL A 384 -3.14 -3.07 7.37
CA VAL A 384 -2.68 -2.36 8.57
C VAL A 384 -2.34 -0.92 8.26
N ALA A 385 -3.25 -0.04 8.64
CA ALA A 385 -3.13 1.42 8.49
C ALA A 385 -2.20 2.05 9.55
N PRO A 386 -1.72 3.28 9.34
CA PRO A 386 -0.81 3.96 10.28
C PRO A 386 -1.44 4.29 11.64
N THR A 387 -2.73 4.57 11.69
CA THR A 387 -3.54 4.90 12.89
C THR A 387 -3.00 6.06 13.76
N SER A 388 -2.30 7.03 13.17
CA SER A 388 -1.64 8.11 13.92
C SER A 388 -2.60 8.92 14.81
N SER A 389 -3.83 9.20 14.36
CA SER A 389 -4.83 9.93 15.14
C SER A 389 -5.73 9.03 15.98
N THR A 390 -6.20 7.90 15.42
CA THR A 390 -7.13 7.01 16.12
C THR A 390 -6.48 6.29 17.29
N SER A 391 -5.18 6.00 17.23
CA SER A 391 -4.43 5.43 18.36
C SER A 391 -4.39 6.37 19.57
N ILE A 392 -4.42 7.68 19.35
CA ILE A 392 -4.47 8.68 20.40
C ILE A 392 -5.78 8.57 21.17
N ILE A 393 -6.90 8.54 20.43
CA ILE A 393 -8.23 8.40 21.02
C ILE A 393 -8.35 7.08 21.78
N ALA A 394 -7.76 6.00 21.21
CA ALA A 394 -7.72 4.69 21.85
C ALA A 394 -6.74 4.60 23.03
N GLY A 395 -5.90 5.63 23.29
CA GLY A 395 -4.88 5.62 24.34
C GLY A 395 -3.84 4.50 24.17
N THR A 396 -3.34 4.32 22.94
CA THR A 396 -2.40 3.26 22.60
C THR A 396 -1.32 3.76 21.63
N THR A 397 -0.34 2.92 21.23
CA THR A 397 0.67 3.30 20.24
C THR A 397 0.12 3.21 18.82
N ALA A 398 0.65 4.04 17.91
CA ALA A 398 0.20 4.07 16.52
C ALA A 398 0.63 2.82 15.75
N GLY A 399 -0.29 2.25 14.98
CA GLY A 399 -0.06 1.16 14.05
C GLY A 399 0.81 0.04 14.58
N LEU A 400 1.74 -0.37 13.75
CA LEU A 400 2.71 -1.43 14.03
C LEU A 400 4.14 -0.93 14.27
N ASP A 401 4.33 0.38 14.29
CA ASP A 401 5.66 0.96 14.47
C ASP A 401 6.08 1.05 15.95
N PRO A 402 7.38 1.06 16.23
CA PRO A 402 7.89 1.42 17.54
C PRO A 402 7.68 2.90 17.81
N ILE A 403 7.53 3.29 19.07
CA ILE A 403 7.43 4.69 19.46
C ILE A 403 8.73 5.44 19.16
N MET A 404 8.62 6.72 18.81
CA MET A 404 9.79 7.57 18.62
C MET A 404 10.36 8.05 19.97
N LYS A 405 9.50 8.44 20.89
CA LYS A 405 9.89 8.91 22.26
C LYS A 405 8.88 8.39 23.29
N ARG A 406 9.32 8.12 24.52
CA ARG A 406 8.45 7.71 25.63
C ARG A 406 7.55 8.81 26.12
N PHE A 407 8.03 10.04 26.04
CA PHE A 407 7.30 11.27 26.35
C PHE A 407 7.71 12.38 25.38
N PHE A 408 6.75 13.13 24.87
CA PHE A 408 6.98 14.35 24.08
C PHE A 408 5.74 15.25 24.12
N LEU A 409 5.95 16.51 23.79
CA LEU A 409 4.88 17.47 23.56
C LEU A 409 4.63 17.56 22.05
N GLU A 410 3.42 17.27 21.64
CA GLU A 410 2.99 17.39 20.25
C GLU A 410 2.23 18.72 20.09
N GLU A 411 2.69 19.55 19.17
CA GLU A 411 1.95 20.75 18.79
C GLU A 411 0.92 20.36 17.73
N LYS A 412 -0.34 20.62 18.02
CA LYS A 412 -1.45 20.38 17.08
C LYS A 412 -2.41 21.57 17.12
N LYS A 413 -2.54 22.27 15.99
CA LYS A 413 -3.41 23.46 15.84
C LYS A 413 -3.22 24.49 16.95
N GLY A 414 -1.96 24.80 17.29
CA GLY A 414 -1.60 25.77 18.32
C GLY A 414 -1.77 25.27 19.76
N SER A 415 -2.09 24.00 19.97
CA SER A 415 -2.18 23.38 21.30
C SER A 415 -1.05 22.38 21.50
N MET A 416 -0.38 22.45 22.66
CA MET A 416 0.63 21.48 23.07
C MET A 416 -0.03 20.31 23.80
N LEU A 417 0.03 19.12 23.19
CA LEU A 417 -0.57 17.90 23.74
C LEU A 417 0.54 16.99 24.29
N PRO A 418 0.51 16.64 25.60
CA PRO A 418 1.48 15.68 26.14
C PRO A 418 1.18 14.28 25.63
N ARG A 419 2.21 13.61 25.14
CA ARG A 419 2.18 12.23 24.70
C ARG A 419 3.07 11.39 25.59
N VAL A 420 2.48 10.38 26.19
CA VAL A 420 3.17 9.42 27.05
C VAL A 420 2.95 8.01 26.47
N ALA A 421 3.99 7.20 26.47
CA ALA A 421 3.84 5.79 26.10
C ALA A 421 2.79 5.12 27.01
N PRO A 422 1.86 4.34 26.46
CA PRO A 422 0.78 3.73 27.23
C PRO A 422 1.31 2.84 28.37
N GLU A 423 0.69 2.91 29.56
CA GLU A 423 1.08 2.12 30.72
C GLU A 423 2.59 2.22 31.05
N LEU A 424 3.19 3.41 30.85
CA LEU A 424 4.60 3.66 31.17
C LEU A 424 4.83 3.56 32.67
N SER A 425 5.73 2.66 33.08
CA SER A 425 6.12 2.38 34.46
C SER A 425 7.57 1.95 34.51
N ASP A 426 8.13 1.77 35.69
CA ASP A 426 9.50 1.24 35.86
C ASP A 426 9.69 -0.12 35.16
N GLU A 427 8.63 -0.94 35.11
CA GLU A 427 8.66 -2.25 34.47
C GLU A 427 8.60 -2.20 32.95
N THR A 428 7.86 -1.23 32.36
CA THR A 428 7.66 -1.13 30.91
C THR A 428 8.62 -0.13 30.27
N TYR A 429 9.27 0.74 31.06
CA TYR A 429 10.16 1.78 30.57
C TYR A 429 11.21 1.27 29.58
N TRP A 430 11.86 0.16 29.90
CA TRP A 430 12.93 -0.40 29.10
C TRP A 430 12.43 -1.17 27.88
N MET A 431 11.14 -1.54 27.86
CA MET A 431 10.50 -2.19 26.71
C MET A 431 10.20 -1.17 25.60
N TYR A 432 9.93 0.10 25.96
CA TYR A 432 9.69 1.18 25.03
C TYR A 432 10.99 1.79 24.47
N LYS A 433 11.73 0.97 23.70
CA LYS A 433 12.93 1.44 23.00
C LYS A 433 12.52 2.35 21.84
N SER A 434 13.22 3.49 21.67
CA SER A 434 12.94 4.42 20.56
C SER A 434 13.13 3.76 19.20
N ALA A 435 12.26 4.09 18.25
CA ALA A 435 12.33 3.64 16.86
C ALA A 435 13.73 3.86 16.23
N TYR A 436 14.35 5.00 16.53
CA TYR A 436 15.68 5.35 16.02
C TYR A 436 16.85 4.59 16.68
N LEU A 437 16.60 3.90 17.79
CA LEU A 437 17.60 3.08 18.49
C LEU A 437 17.43 1.58 18.21
N ILE A 438 16.32 1.18 17.61
CA ILE A 438 16.03 -0.20 17.23
C ILE A 438 16.82 -0.56 15.98
N ASN A 439 17.42 -1.76 15.95
CA ASN A 439 17.95 -2.33 14.74
C ASN A 439 16.79 -2.64 13.76
N GLN A 440 16.71 -1.88 12.68
CA GLN A 440 15.59 -1.91 11.72
C GLN A 440 15.42 -3.28 11.04
N LYS A 441 16.44 -4.15 11.02
CA LYS A 441 16.29 -5.53 10.53
C LYS A 441 15.21 -6.30 11.31
N TRP A 442 15.07 -6.04 12.62
CA TRP A 442 14.00 -6.66 13.41
C TRP A 442 12.62 -6.18 13.01
N SER A 443 12.46 -4.89 12.72
CA SER A 443 11.20 -4.33 12.23
C SER A 443 10.81 -4.92 10.86
N VAL A 444 11.80 -5.09 9.97
CA VAL A 444 11.60 -5.72 8.66
C VAL A 444 11.23 -7.20 8.80
N ARG A 445 11.94 -7.98 9.60
CA ARG A 445 11.62 -9.39 9.87
C ARG A 445 10.21 -9.54 10.47
N ALA A 446 9.87 -8.70 11.44
CA ALA A 446 8.53 -8.68 12.02
C ALA A 446 7.46 -8.35 10.98
N SER A 447 7.76 -7.48 10.02
CA SER A 447 6.84 -7.18 8.91
C SER A 447 6.66 -8.38 7.97
N GLY A 448 7.72 -9.14 7.68
CA GLY A 448 7.65 -10.39 6.91
C GLY A 448 6.77 -11.44 7.60
N VAL A 449 6.99 -11.66 8.89
CA VAL A 449 6.18 -12.58 9.71
C VAL A 449 4.69 -12.22 9.65
N ARG A 450 4.34 -10.95 9.86
CA ARG A 450 2.95 -10.49 9.80
C ARG A 450 2.37 -10.56 8.39
N GLN A 451 3.17 -10.25 7.36
CA GLN A 451 2.70 -10.20 5.97
C GLN A 451 2.15 -11.54 5.49
N ARG A 452 2.63 -12.66 6.03
CA ARG A 452 2.08 -13.99 5.75
C ARG A 452 0.58 -14.06 6.05
N HIS A 453 0.13 -13.38 7.11
CA HIS A 453 -1.25 -13.41 7.59
C HIS A 453 -2.12 -12.28 7.01
N ILE A 454 -1.52 -11.27 6.38
CA ILE A 454 -2.21 -10.10 5.84
C ILE A 454 -2.37 -10.26 4.34
N ASP A 455 -3.60 -10.37 3.86
CA ASP A 455 -3.91 -10.53 2.43
C ASP A 455 -3.63 -9.26 1.61
N GLN A 456 -3.85 -8.07 2.17
CA GLN A 456 -3.43 -6.80 1.57
C GLN A 456 -2.00 -6.42 2.02
N ALA A 457 -1.78 -5.22 2.57
CA ALA A 457 -0.44 -4.76 2.93
C ALA A 457 -0.39 -4.05 4.30
N GLN A 458 0.77 -3.49 4.62
CA GLN A 458 1.05 -2.83 5.90
C GLN A 458 1.71 -1.48 5.64
N SER A 459 1.29 -0.44 6.36
CA SER A 459 1.96 0.86 6.39
C SER A 459 3.19 0.79 7.31
N MET A 460 4.27 0.16 6.85
CA MET A 460 5.50 -0.01 7.60
C MET A 460 6.47 1.13 7.31
N ASN A 461 7.00 1.78 8.34
CA ASN A 461 8.05 2.78 8.22
C ASN A 461 9.45 2.19 8.54
N LEU A 462 10.48 2.75 7.92
CA LEU A 462 11.87 2.56 8.31
C LEU A 462 12.37 3.81 9.04
N TYR A 463 13.13 3.63 10.12
CA TYR A 463 13.69 4.70 10.92
C TYR A 463 15.19 4.69 10.79
N ILE A 464 15.77 5.76 10.26
CA ILE A 464 17.20 5.89 10.03
C ILE A 464 17.77 7.10 10.77
N THR A 465 19.03 7.02 11.14
CA THR A 465 19.81 8.11 11.72
C THR A 465 20.90 8.55 10.74
N ASN A 466 21.57 9.66 11.02
CA ASN A 466 22.59 10.23 10.12
C ASN A 466 23.82 9.36 9.91
N ASP A 467 24.03 8.34 10.75
CA ASP A 467 25.10 7.37 10.67
C ASP A 467 24.78 6.18 9.75
N PHE A 468 23.56 6.06 9.24
CA PHE A 468 23.22 5.04 8.25
C PHE A 468 23.91 5.31 6.93
N THR A 469 24.63 4.32 6.44
CA THR A 469 25.20 4.34 5.10
C THR A 469 24.15 3.94 4.05
N MET A 470 24.35 4.38 2.82
CA MET A 470 23.50 3.98 1.67
C MET A 470 23.43 2.46 1.52
N ARG A 471 24.51 1.75 1.83
CA ARG A 471 24.55 0.27 1.80
C ARG A 471 23.62 -0.33 2.85
N GLN A 472 23.64 0.17 4.07
CA GLN A 472 22.77 -0.34 5.14
C GLN A 472 21.29 -0.13 4.82
N ILE A 473 20.93 1.01 4.19
CA ILE A 473 19.55 1.27 3.77
C ILE A 473 19.15 0.30 2.66
N LEU A 474 20.01 0.09 1.66
CA LEU A 474 19.77 -0.90 0.60
C LEU A 474 19.58 -2.31 1.16
N ASP A 475 20.39 -2.71 2.14
CA ASP A 475 20.28 -4.01 2.79
C ASP A 475 18.93 -4.21 3.49
N LEU A 476 18.31 -3.13 4.01
CA LEU A 476 16.94 -3.18 4.57
C LEU A 476 15.88 -3.38 3.48
N TYR A 477 16.03 -2.73 2.32
CA TYR A 477 15.11 -2.94 1.18
C TYR A 477 15.21 -4.37 0.63
N LEU A 478 16.42 -4.89 0.45
CA LEU A 478 16.66 -6.26 0.02
C LEU A 478 16.10 -7.28 1.03
N LEU A 479 16.31 -7.03 2.33
CA LEU A 479 15.75 -7.87 3.38
C LEU A 479 14.22 -7.85 3.34
N ALA A 480 13.60 -6.68 3.19
CA ALA A 480 12.15 -6.55 3.10
C ALA A 480 11.57 -7.33 1.91
N TRP A 481 12.22 -7.25 0.74
CA TRP A 481 11.82 -8.04 -0.41
C TRP A 481 11.94 -9.55 -0.15
N LYS A 482 13.05 -10.01 0.46
CA LYS A 482 13.28 -11.43 0.80
C LYS A 482 12.28 -11.96 1.82
N GLU A 483 11.92 -11.16 2.80
CA GLU A 483 10.93 -11.49 3.82
C GLU A 483 9.47 -11.42 3.28
N GLY A 484 9.28 -11.13 2.00
CA GLY A 484 7.95 -11.06 1.38
C GLY A 484 7.13 -9.83 1.80
N VAL A 485 7.76 -8.78 2.27
CA VAL A 485 7.09 -7.51 2.59
C VAL A 485 6.58 -6.86 1.30
N LYS A 486 5.30 -6.57 1.24
CA LYS A 486 4.64 -6.02 0.05
C LYS A 486 4.95 -4.56 -0.17
N THR A 487 5.00 -3.77 0.91
CA THR A 487 5.12 -2.31 0.85
C THR A 487 6.02 -1.78 1.96
N ILE A 488 6.76 -0.70 1.66
CA ILE A 488 7.42 0.16 2.65
C ILE A 488 6.86 1.56 2.45
N TYR A 489 6.41 2.17 3.54
CA TYR A 489 5.81 3.49 3.56
C TYR A 489 6.91 4.57 3.64
N TYR A 490 7.05 5.32 4.72
CA TYR A 490 8.10 6.32 4.83
C TYR A 490 9.45 5.75 5.27
N VAL A 491 10.53 6.37 4.78
CA VAL A 491 11.84 6.33 5.44
C VAL A 491 11.96 7.58 6.30
N ARG A 492 11.82 7.42 7.61
CA ARG A 492 11.89 8.52 8.57
C ARG A 492 13.32 8.76 9.01
N SER A 493 13.86 9.91 8.64
CA SER A 493 15.20 10.35 9.04
C SER A 493 15.13 11.24 10.29
N LYS A 494 16.04 11.04 11.25
CA LYS A 494 16.10 11.87 12.46
C LYS A 494 16.45 13.33 12.18
N SER A 495 17.06 13.62 11.03
CA SER A 495 17.42 14.97 10.59
C SER A 495 16.26 15.75 9.93
N LEU A 496 15.22 15.03 9.53
CA LEU A 496 13.99 15.60 8.98
C LEU A 496 12.87 15.22 9.94
N GLU A 497 12.34 16.19 10.69
CA GLU A 497 10.98 16.09 11.17
C GLU A 497 10.10 16.12 9.91
N VAL A 498 9.83 14.94 9.36
CA VAL A 498 8.88 14.81 8.26
C VAL A 498 7.54 15.26 8.82
N GLU A 499 7.04 16.40 8.34
CA GLU A 499 5.66 16.79 8.61
C GLU A 499 4.77 15.62 8.18
N GLU A 500 4.11 15.01 9.15
CA GLU A 500 3.16 13.95 8.87
C GLU A 500 2.06 14.54 7.99
N CYS A 501 1.79 13.91 6.87
CA CYS A 501 0.64 14.26 6.06
C CYS A 501 -0.61 14.15 6.95
N GLU A 502 -1.23 15.27 7.33
CA GLU A 502 -2.43 15.28 8.18
C GLU A 502 -3.57 14.44 7.58
N SER A 503 -3.59 14.25 6.27
CA SER A 503 -4.55 13.39 5.59
C SER A 503 -4.32 11.89 5.81
N CYS A 504 -3.11 11.48 6.26
CA CYS A 504 -2.80 10.08 6.60
C CYS A 504 -3.11 9.76 8.07
N SER A 505 -3.45 10.75 8.88
CA SER A 505 -3.59 10.63 10.33
C SER A 505 -5.02 10.47 10.82
N SER A 506 -5.98 10.21 9.95
CA SER A 506 -7.37 9.97 10.33
C SER A 506 -7.86 8.57 10.05
#